data_9cfdcffd87d9135ce2fc12a76b9120b5
#
_entry.id   9cfdcffd87d9135ce2fc12a76b9120b5
#
_cell.length_a   1.000
_cell.length_b   1.000
_cell.length_c   1.000
_cell.angle_alpha   90.00
_cell.angle_beta   90.00
_cell.angle_gamma   90.00
#
_symmetry.space_group_name_H-M   'P 1'
#
loop_
_entity.id
_entity.type
_entity.pdbx_description
1 polymer ?
#
loop_
_entity_poly.entity_id
_entity_poly.type
_entity_poly.pdbx_seq_one_letter_code
_entity_poly.pdbx_strand_id
1 'polypeptide(L)'
;MIVFVNNEFVPAEKSALSPFDRGFLFADGVYESIRTYNKKLFRYEDHIDRLKRSLREIRLDFKELASIKNIIIELIKKNELENELLVY
;
A
#
# COMPACT_ATOMS: atom_id res chain seq x y z
N MET A 1 12.10 8.28 6.64
CA MET A 1 10.90 7.39 6.53
C MET A 1 11.15 6.33 5.47
N ILE A 2 10.84 5.10 5.80
CA ILE A 2 10.89 3.97 4.84
C ILE A 2 9.53 3.83 4.18
N VAL A 3 9.53 3.64 2.88
CA VAL A 3 8.36 3.34 2.05
C VAL A 3 8.57 2.02 1.31
N PHE A 4 7.49 1.43 0.81
CA PHE A 4 7.56 0.23 -0.04
C PHE A 4 7.16 0.62 -1.47
N VAL A 5 8.10 0.51 -2.39
CA VAL A 5 7.93 0.91 -3.79
C VAL A 5 8.60 -0.12 -4.70
N ASN A 6 7.90 -0.55 -5.75
CA ASN A 6 8.43 -1.50 -6.73
C ASN A 6 9.01 -2.77 -6.08
N ASN A 7 8.28 -3.34 -5.11
CA ASN A 7 8.65 -4.54 -4.35
C ASN A 7 9.88 -4.39 -3.44
N GLU A 8 10.28 -3.17 -3.10
CA GLU A 8 11.41 -2.92 -2.22
C GLU A 8 11.08 -1.92 -1.11
N PHE A 9 11.65 -2.14 0.06
CA PHE A 9 11.66 -1.15 1.15
C PHE A 9 12.82 -0.18 0.90
N VAL A 10 12.52 1.08 0.71
CA VAL A 10 13.52 2.11 0.41
C VAL A 10 13.29 3.36 1.24
N PRO A 11 14.32 4.16 1.53
CA PRO A 11 14.12 5.50 2.07
C PRO A 11 13.25 6.33 1.12
N ALA A 12 12.31 7.10 1.67
CA ALA A 12 11.38 7.88 0.85
C ALA A 12 12.07 8.82 -0.14
N GLU A 13 13.18 9.42 0.28
CA GLU A 13 13.98 10.32 -0.55
C GLU A 13 14.71 9.61 -1.71
N LYS A 14 14.77 8.27 -1.67
CA LYS A 14 15.35 7.45 -2.75
C LYS A 14 14.28 6.75 -3.59
N SER A 15 13.00 6.94 -3.25
CA SER A 15 11.92 6.33 -4.01
C SER A 15 11.78 7.02 -5.37
N ALA A 16 11.53 6.24 -6.41
CA ALA A 16 11.34 6.78 -7.76
C ALA A 16 10.26 5.98 -8.49
N LEU A 17 9.49 6.68 -9.29
CA LEU A 17 8.51 6.10 -10.20
C LEU A 17 8.92 6.42 -11.64
N SER A 18 8.67 5.48 -12.55
CA SER A 18 8.89 5.71 -13.97
C SER A 18 7.99 6.84 -14.49
N PRO A 19 8.51 7.78 -15.29
CA PRO A 19 7.66 8.77 -15.95
C PRO A 19 6.71 8.13 -16.98
N PHE A 20 6.94 6.87 -17.35
CA PHE A 20 6.08 6.10 -18.25
C PHE A 20 5.07 5.21 -17.48
N ASP A 21 5.02 5.31 -16.15
CA ASP A 21 4.04 4.58 -15.36
C ASP A 21 2.61 4.99 -15.77
N ARG A 22 1.74 4.01 -15.97
CA ARG A 22 0.36 4.29 -16.40
C ARG A 22 -0.45 5.05 -15.36
N GLY A 23 -0.15 4.88 -14.09
CA GLY A 23 -0.77 5.67 -13.01
C GLY A 23 -0.45 7.14 -13.15
N PHE A 24 0.78 7.48 -13.53
CA PHE A 24 1.21 8.85 -13.79
C PHE A 24 0.62 9.42 -15.08
N LEU A 25 0.70 8.65 -16.18
CA LEU A 25 0.30 9.14 -17.52
C LEU A 25 -1.22 9.17 -17.72
N PHE A 26 -1.96 8.17 -17.18
CA PHE A 26 -3.36 7.95 -17.50
C PHE A 26 -4.25 7.85 -16.26
N ALA A 27 -3.72 8.08 -15.09
CA ALA A 27 -4.41 7.86 -13.81
C ALA A 27 -4.93 6.41 -13.63
N ASP A 28 -4.29 5.43 -14.26
CA ASP A 28 -4.61 4.00 -14.11
C ASP A 28 -4.05 3.51 -12.77
N GLY A 29 -4.81 3.67 -11.71
CA GLY A 29 -4.38 3.25 -10.40
C GLY A 29 -5.55 3.12 -9.44
N VAL A 30 -5.33 2.39 -8.36
CA VAL A 30 -6.26 2.25 -7.26
C VAL A 30 -5.52 2.44 -5.95
N TYR A 31 -6.22 2.85 -4.90
CA TYR A 31 -5.62 3.00 -3.59
C TYR A 31 -6.58 2.61 -2.48
N GLU A 32 -6.00 2.35 -1.33
CA GLU A 32 -6.69 2.22 -0.06
C GLU A 32 -5.93 2.97 1.03
N SER A 33 -6.62 3.39 2.07
CA SER A 33 -6.00 3.89 3.28
C SER A 33 -6.58 3.18 4.49
N ILE A 34 -5.71 2.63 5.34
CA ILE A 34 -6.10 1.79 6.47
C ILE A 34 -5.57 2.41 7.75
N ARG A 35 -6.46 2.64 8.73
CA ARG A 35 -6.06 3.11 10.05
C ARG A 35 -5.62 1.95 10.94
N THR A 36 -4.72 2.28 11.87
CA THR A 36 -4.40 1.40 12.99
C THR A 36 -5.04 1.93 14.27
N TYR A 37 -5.57 1.01 15.08
CA TYR A 37 -6.00 1.28 16.45
C TYR A 37 -5.40 0.21 17.34
N ASN A 38 -4.79 0.60 18.47
CA ASN A 38 -4.11 -0.33 19.37
C ASN A 38 -3.13 -1.25 18.62
N LYS A 39 -2.35 -0.72 17.70
CA LYS A 39 -1.37 -1.44 16.86
C LYS A 39 -2.00 -2.48 15.92
N LYS A 40 -3.31 -2.43 15.71
CA LYS A 40 -4.03 -3.35 14.82
C LYS A 40 -4.61 -2.61 13.62
N LEU A 41 -4.54 -3.23 12.45
CA LEU A 41 -5.16 -2.72 11.23
C LEU A 41 -6.68 -2.79 11.36
N PHE A 42 -7.33 -1.63 11.23
CA PHE A 42 -8.78 -1.53 11.39
C PHE A 42 -9.49 -1.98 10.10
N ARG A 43 -10.34 -3.00 10.22
CA ARG A 43 -11.16 -3.52 9.12
C ARG A 43 -10.33 -3.89 7.88
N TYR A 44 -9.18 -4.52 8.09
CA TYR A 44 -8.25 -4.89 7.02
C TYR A 44 -8.94 -5.64 5.88
N GLU A 45 -9.73 -6.67 6.18
CA GLU A 45 -10.38 -7.50 5.16
C GLU A 45 -11.37 -6.70 4.30
N ASP A 46 -12.11 -5.76 4.90
CA ASP A 46 -13.03 -4.90 4.15
C ASP A 46 -12.27 -4.00 3.16
N HIS A 47 -11.13 -3.46 3.58
CA HIS A 47 -10.26 -2.68 2.70
C HIS A 47 -9.72 -3.51 1.55
N ILE A 48 -9.28 -4.74 1.81
CA ILE A 48 -8.78 -5.64 0.77
C ILE A 48 -9.90 -6.03 -0.20
N ASP A 49 -11.10 -6.30 0.29
CA ASP A 49 -12.24 -6.61 -0.57
C ASP A 49 -12.58 -5.43 -1.49
N ARG A 50 -12.54 -4.20 -0.97
CA ARG A 50 -12.74 -3.01 -1.77
C ARG A 50 -11.61 -2.79 -2.77
N LEU A 51 -10.37 -3.02 -2.38
CA LEU A 51 -9.21 -2.98 -3.28
C LEU A 51 -9.37 -3.97 -4.44
N LYS A 52 -9.76 -5.21 -4.14
CA LYS A 52 -10.05 -6.23 -5.16
C LYS A 52 -11.11 -5.76 -6.15
N ARG A 53 -12.19 -5.15 -5.66
CA ARG A 53 -13.24 -4.61 -6.52
C ARG A 53 -12.71 -3.49 -7.41
N SER A 54 -11.95 -2.56 -6.86
CA SER A 54 -11.34 -1.46 -7.61
C SER A 54 -10.40 -1.97 -8.71
N LEU A 55 -9.58 -2.97 -8.39
CA LEU A 55 -8.69 -3.61 -9.37
C LEU A 55 -9.46 -4.25 -10.53
N ARG A 56 -10.57 -4.95 -10.23
CA ARG A 56 -11.43 -5.52 -11.27
C ARG A 56 -12.03 -4.46 -12.18
N GLU A 57 -12.47 -3.34 -11.61
CA GLU A 57 -13.08 -2.25 -12.36
C GLU A 57 -12.14 -1.62 -13.38
N ILE A 58 -10.85 -1.50 -13.05
CA ILE A 58 -9.84 -0.99 -13.98
C ILE A 58 -9.10 -2.10 -14.75
N ARG A 59 -9.50 -3.37 -14.57
CA ARG A 59 -8.91 -4.53 -15.21
C ARG A 59 -7.40 -4.68 -15.00
N LEU A 60 -6.95 -4.38 -13.78
CA LEU A 60 -5.57 -4.51 -13.38
C LEU A 60 -5.40 -5.81 -12.59
N ASP A 61 -4.57 -6.71 -13.09
CA ASP A 61 -4.23 -7.97 -12.44
C ASP A 61 -3.05 -7.75 -11.48
N PHE A 62 -3.35 -7.63 -10.20
CA PHE A 62 -2.36 -7.49 -9.15
C PHE A 62 -2.30 -8.77 -8.32
N LYS A 63 -1.19 -9.50 -8.43
CA LYS A 63 -1.06 -10.86 -7.87
C LYS A 63 -0.57 -10.88 -6.42
N GLU A 64 -0.03 -9.78 -5.90
CA GLU A 64 0.62 -9.71 -4.60
C GLU A 64 -0.30 -9.31 -3.44
N LEU A 65 -1.63 -9.40 -3.61
CA LEU A 65 -2.60 -9.04 -2.57
C LEU A 65 -2.37 -9.79 -1.25
N ALA A 66 -2.00 -11.06 -1.32
CA ALA A 66 -1.74 -11.88 -0.13
C ALA A 66 -0.54 -11.37 0.69
N SER A 67 0.37 -10.63 0.09
CA SER A 67 1.57 -10.10 0.74
C SER A 67 1.37 -8.74 1.42
N ILE A 68 0.28 -8.04 1.12
CA ILE A 68 0.07 -6.65 1.58
C ILE A 68 0.11 -6.54 3.10
N LYS A 69 -0.55 -7.44 3.81
CA LYS A 69 -0.60 -7.41 5.28
C LYS A 69 0.79 -7.48 5.91
N ASN A 70 1.62 -8.41 5.44
CA ASN A 70 2.98 -8.58 5.93
C ASN A 70 3.86 -7.38 5.56
N ILE A 71 3.68 -6.81 4.37
CA ILE A 71 4.38 -5.59 3.94
C ILE A 71 4.03 -4.42 4.87
N ILE A 72 2.76 -4.23 5.19
CA ILE A 72 2.31 -3.18 6.12
C ILE A 72 2.94 -3.35 7.50
N ILE A 73 2.89 -4.57 8.05
CA ILE A 73 3.46 -4.87 9.37
C ILE A 73 4.96 -4.57 9.39
N GLU A 74 5.69 -5.00 8.37
CA GLU A 74 7.13 -4.76 8.26
C GLU A 74 7.43 -3.27 8.07
N LEU A 75 6.61 -2.55 7.32
CA LEU A 75 6.74 -1.11 7.10
C LEU A 75 6.59 -0.32 8.40
N ILE A 76 5.58 -0.65 9.20
CA ILE A 76 5.36 -0.04 10.53
C ILE A 76 6.57 -0.29 11.43
N LYS A 77 7.07 -1.52 11.44
CA LYS A 77 8.23 -1.92 12.23
C LYS A 77 9.51 -1.17 11.82
N LYS A 78 9.79 -1.10 10.52
CA LYS A 78 10.97 -0.41 9.99
C LYS A 78 10.96 1.08 10.27
N ASN A 79 9.80 1.69 10.38
CA ASN A 79 9.66 3.10 10.72
C ASN A 79 9.55 3.35 12.24
N GLU A 80 9.58 2.30 13.06
CA GLU A 80 9.50 2.40 14.54
C GLU A 80 8.28 3.19 15.01
N LEU A 81 7.13 3.04 14.33
CA LEU A 81 5.92 3.79 14.60
C LEU A 81 5.04 3.05 15.62
N GLU A 82 4.66 3.76 16.67
CA GLU A 82 3.88 3.18 17.79
C GLU A 82 2.50 3.79 17.97
N ASN A 83 2.26 4.97 17.43
CA ASN A 83 0.99 5.68 17.55
C ASN A 83 -0.07 5.15 16.58
N GLU A 84 -1.27 5.70 16.65
CA GLU A 84 -2.28 5.47 15.63
C GLU A 84 -1.78 6.03 14.30
N LEU A 85 -1.91 5.22 13.25
CA LEU A 85 -1.34 5.49 11.93
C LEU A 85 -2.41 5.46 10.86
N LEU A 86 -2.13 6.12 9.77
CA LEU A 86 -2.83 5.95 8.51
C LEU A 86 -1.82 5.35 7.52
N VAL A 87 -2.09 4.12 7.08
CA VAL A 87 -1.30 3.43 6.06
C VAL A 87 -1.94 3.69 4.70
N TYR A 88 -1.17 4.30 3.85
CA TYR A 88 -1.60 4.60 2.49
C TYR A 88 -0.94 3.64 1.52
#